data_cad64ef064e2e3ed8b8741683d41e17d
#
_entry.id   cad64ef064e2e3ed8b8741683d41e17d
#
_cell.length_a   1.000
_cell.length_b   1.000
_cell.length_c   1.000
_cell.angle_alpha   90.00
_cell.angle_beta   90.00
_cell.angle_gamma   90.00
#
_symmetry.space_group_name_H-M   'P 1'
#
loop_
_entity.id
_entity.type
_entity.pdbx_description
1 polymer ?
#
loop_
_entity_poly.entity_id
_entity_poly.type
_entity_poly.pdbx_seq_one_letter_code
_entity_poly.pdbx_strand_id
1 'polypeptide(L)'
;MDRNQSTIEQQCLDQARLEANGMYSSQFEKDACGMGFVVNIKGKKSHDIIDNGLRILERLEHRGGAGADKDTGDGAGILVQIPHEFFKRECEVLGINLPAAGEYGVGMVFAHKYESLRNEQKRIFEEVVREEGQVVLGWREVPVDGTKVGKEAAAIRPWMIQILIGKGPDVTNNKEFERKLYIIRKLAEKRIVPLSKELSSDFYIASLSSKTIVYKGMLTPGQLRDFYLDLSDLDFTSALAMVHSRFSTNTFPSWARAHPNRFLVHN
;
A
#
# COMPACT_ATOMS: atom_id res chain seq x y z
N MET A 1 30.13 -4.94 24.30
CA MET A 1 29.64 -6.16 24.92
C MET A 1 28.64 -5.73 25.95
N ASP A 2 27.45 -6.22 25.89
CA ASP A 2 26.51 -6.85 26.77
C ASP A 2 25.18 -6.18 27.11
N ARG A 3 24.66 -5.28 26.32
CA ARG A 3 23.22 -4.94 26.48
C ARG A 3 22.29 -5.94 25.79
N ASN A 4 22.70 -6.57 24.69
CA ASN A 4 21.87 -7.57 23.99
C ASN A 4 21.84 -8.94 24.67
N GLN A 5 22.96 -9.37 25.30
CA GLN A 5 22.99 -10.64 26.01
C GLN A 5 22.11 -10.62 27.26
N SER A 6 22.17 -9.54 28.05
CA SER A 6 21.31 -9.40 29.24
C SER A 6 19.82 -9.36 28.89
N THR A 7 19.45 -8.82 27.74
CA THR A 7 18.04 -8.76 27.29
C THR A 7 17.53 -10.14 26.88
N ILE A 8 18.34 -10.93 26.19
CA ILE A 8 17.98 -12.30 25.76
C ILE A 8 17.88 -13.23 26.97
N GLU A 9 18.83 -13.17 27.90
CA GLU A 9 18.80 -13.94 29.15
C GLU A 9 17.56 -13.59 29.99
N GLN A 10 17.21 -12.32 30.10
CA GLN A 10 16.01 -11.88 30.80
C GLN A 10 14.74 -12.42 30.16
N GLN A 11 14.63 -12.38 28.82
CA GLN A 11 13.50 -12.94 28.08
C GLN A 11 13.36 -14.46 28.27
N CYS A 12 14.47 -15.21 28.26
CA CYS A 12 14.45 -16.63 28.52
C CYS A 12 14.00 -16.97 29.97
N LEU A 13 14.41 -16.17 30.96
CA LEU A 13 14.01 -16.32 32.35
C LEU A 13 12.51 -16.02 32.54
N ASP A 14 12.01 -14.96 31.90
CA ASP A 14 10.62 -14.57 31.96
C ASP A 14 9.73 -15.63 31.29
N GLN A 15 10.16 -16.19 30.16
CA GLN A 15 9.48 -17.29 29.48
C GLN A 15 9.40 -18.56 30.34
N ALA A 16 10.52 -18.99 30.90
CA ALA A 16 10.58 -20.14 31.82
C ALA A 16 9.68 -19.94 33.06
N ARG A 17 9.59 -18.69 33.57
CA ARG A 17 8.71 -18.35 34.68
C ARG A 17 7.22 -18.44 34.32
N LEU A 18 6.85 -17.99 33.11
CA LEU A 18 5.48 -18.12 32.61
C LEU A 18 5.06 -19.58 32.41
N GLU A 19 5.96 -20.43 31.87
CA GLU A 19 5.71 -21.85 31.71
C GLU A 19 5.56 -22.59 33.05
N ALA A 20 6.36 -22.21 34.05
CA ALA A 20 6.35 -22.87 35.37
C ALA A 20 5.13 -22.50 36.23
N ASN A 21 4.54 -21.30 36.04
CA ASN A 21 3.52 -20.78 36.96
C ASN A 21 2.16 -20.53 36.30
N GLY A 22 1.99 -20.87 35.02
CA GLY A 22 0.75 -20.60 34.29
C GLY A 22 0.35 -21.72 33.33
N MET A 23 -0.67 -21.42 32.53
CA MET A 23 -1.14 -22.31 31.44
C MET A 23 -0.41 -22.01 30.12
N TYR A 24 0.59 -21.14 30.12
CA TYR A 24 1.41 -20.83 28.96
C TYR A 24 2.39 -21.97 28.67
N SER A 25 2.51 -22.34 27.41
CA SER A 25 3.55 -23.25 26.93
C SER A 25 4.07 -22.76 25.59
N SER A 26 5.38 -22.54 25.48
CA SER A 26 6.05 -22.08 24.27
C SER A 26 5.83 -23.01 23.07
N GLN A 27 5.58 -24.30 23.29
CA GLN A 27 5.26 -25.24 22.21
C GLN A 27 3.93 -24.92 21.48
N PHE A 28 3.02 -24.18 22.12
CA PHE A 28 1.76 -23.73 21.53
C PHE A 28 1.81 -22.29 21.03
N GLU A 29 2.92 -21.59 21.25
CA GLU A 29 3.11 -20.25 20.71
C GLU A 29 3.25 -20.32 19.20
N LYS A 30 2.28 -19.72 18.52
CA LYS A 30 2.23 -19.65 17.06
C LYS A 30 1.93 -18.22 16.68
N ASP A 31 2.86 -17.62 15.94
CA ASP A 31 2.61 -16.35 15.30
C ASP A 31 1.41 -16.46 14.35
N ALA A 32 0.36 -15.71 14.65
CA ALA A 32 -0.86 -15.68 13.84
C ALA A 32 -0.89 -14.51 12.87
N CYS A 33 0.13 -13.64 12.88
CA CYS A 33 0.18 -12.43 12.06
C CYS A 33 0.85 -12.67 10.71
N GLY A 34 0.23 -12.19 9.64
CA GLY A 34 0.78 -12.20 8.27
C GLY A 34 1.54 -10.91 7.91
N MET A 35 2.03 -10.16 8.88
CA MET A 35 2.74 -8.90 8.64
C MET A 35 4.26 -9.02 8.82
N GLY A 36 4.99 -8.15 8.12
CA GLY A 36 6.41 -7.96 8.33
C GLY A 36 6.84 -6.54 7.95
N PHE A 37 8.00 -6.14 8.42
CA PHE A 37 8.59 -4.87 8.02
C PHE A 37 10.11 -4.94 7.97
N VAL A 38 10.70 -4.11 7.10
CA VAL A 38 12.14 -3.88 6.99
C VAL A 38 12.38 -2.39 7.06
N VAL A 39 13.38 -1.97 7.83
CA VAL A 39 13.73 -0.55 7.94
C VAL A 39 15.25 -0.37 7.97
N ASN A 40 15.73 0.61 7.23
CA ASN A 40 17.10 1.10 7.37
C ASN A 40 17.14 2.16 8.49
N ILE A 41 17.73 1.84 9.64
CA ILE A 41 17.76 2.71 10.84
C ILE A 41 18.40 4.09 10.56
N LYS A 42 19.32 4.16 9.59
CA LYS A 42 19.96 5.42 9.17
C LYS A 42 19.15 6.19 8.12
N GLY A 43 17.98 5.68 7.72
CA GLY A 43 17.10 6.31 6.73
C GLY A 43 17.64 6.26 5.29
N LYS A 44 18.67 5.47 5.00
CA LYS A 44 19.21 5.34 3.63
C LYS A 44 18.22 4.53 2.79
N LYS A 45 17.71 5.15 1.73
CA LYS A 45 16.82 4.50 0.76
C LYS A 45 17.61 3.59 -0.17
N SER A 46 17.07 2.41 -0.46
CA SER A 46 17.59 1.49 -1.48
C SER A 46 16.46 0.59 -2.01
N HIS A 47 16.67 0.00 -3.17
CA HIS A 47 15.79 -1.03 -3.71
C HIS A 47 15.85 -2.32 -2.88
N ASP A 48 16.98 -2.62 -2.24
CA ASP A 48 17.12 -3.79 -1.35
C ASP A 48 16.08 -3.84 -0.23
N ILE A 49 15.64 -2.69 0.27
CA ILE A 49 14.57 -2.61 1.27
C ILE A 49 13.24 -3.12 0.70
N ILE A 50 12.95 -2.76 -0.56
CA ILE A 50 11.77 -3.25 -1.28
C ILE A 50 11.86 -4.76 -1.48
N ASP A 51 12.99 -5.22 -2.01
CA ASP A 51 13.26 -6.63 -2.30
C ASP A 51 13.15 -7.48 -1.02
N ASN A 52 13.77 -7.04 0.08
CA ASN A 52 13.67 -7.72 1.37
C ASN A 52 12.25 -7.73 1.93
N GLY A 53 11.49 -6.63 1.77
CA GLY A 53 10.07 -6.58 2.14
C GLY A 53 9.26 -7.62 1.36
N LEU A 54 9.44 -7.69 0.04
CA LEU A 54 8.77 -8.66 -0.82
C LEU A 54 9.18 -10.11 -0.48
N ARG A 55 10.45 -10.37 -0.18
CA ARG A 55 10.91 -11.69 0.29
C ARG A 55 10.29 -12.09 1.62
N ILE A 56 10.09 -11.16 2.55
CA ILE A 56 9.35 -11.45 3.79
C ILE A 56 7.92 -11.83 3.45
N LEU A 57 7.26 -11.08 2.56
CA LEU A 57 5.90 -11.38 2.14
C LEU A 57 5.78 -12.77 1.51
N GLU A 58 6.69 -13.13 0.60
CA GLU A 58 6.77 -14.46 -0.02
C GLU A 58 6.93 -15.59 1.03
N ARG A 59 7.76 -15.38 2.05
CA ARG A 59 7.92 -16.34 3.17
C ARG A 59 6.71 -16.45 4.09
N LEU A 60 5.80 -15.47 4.04
CA LEU A 60 4.53 -15.50 4.76
C LEU A 60 3.41 -16.19 3.96
N GLU A 61 3.70 -16.88 2.85
CA GLU A 61 2.71 -17.55 2.02
C GLU A 61 1.86 -18.56 2.82
N HIS A 62 2.45 -19.28 3.78
CA HIS A 62 1.76 -20.18 4.69
C HIS A 62 0.73 -19.46 5.60
N ARG A 63 0.75 -18.14 5.67
CA ARG A 63 -0.22 -17.29 6.38
C ARG A 63 -1.29 -16.71 5.45
N GLY A 64 -1.05 -16.78 4.13
CA GLY A 64 -2.04 -16.42 3.12
C GLY A 64 -3.12 -17.50 3.00
N GLY A 65 -4.27 -17.12 2.48
CA GLY A 65 -5.30 -18.03 2.01
C GLY A 65 -5.39 -17.92 0.49
N ALA A 66 -5.78 -18.99 -0.15
CA ALA A 66 -6.24 -19.01 -1.52
C ALA A 66 -7.70 -19.44 -1.55
N GLY A 67 -8.47 -18.89 -2.49
CA GLY A 67 -9.83 -19.30 -2.74
C GLY A 67 -9.93 -20.70 -3.36
N ALA A 68 -11.09 -21.03 -3.92
CA ALA A 68 -11.26 -22.25 -4.72
C ALA A 68 -10.34 -22.26 -5.95
N ASP A 69 -10.05 -21.08 -6.48
CA ASP A 69 -9.01 -20.83 -7.48
C ASP A 69 -7.67 -20.56 -6.74
N LYS A 70 -6.70 -21.45 -6.91
CA LYS A 70 -5.40 -21.38 -6.22
C LYS A 70 -4.59 -20.10 -6.52
N ASP A 71 -4.83 -19.50 -7.69
CA ASP A 71 -4.15 -18.30 -8.14
C ASP A 71 -4.90 -17.01 -7.71
N THR A 72 -6.07 -17.16 -7.09
CA THR A 72 -6.78 -16.05 -6.44
C THR A 72 -6.41 -15.99 -4.96
N GLY A 73 -5.54 -15.01 -4.61
CA GLY A 73 -5.10 -14.80 -3.25
C GLY A 73 -6.09 -14.03 -2.39
N ASP A 74 -6.02 -14.25 -1.09
CA ASP A 74 -6.80 -13.54 -0.07
C ASP A 74 -6.37 -12.08 0.10
N GLY A 75 -5.23 -11.72 -0.45
CA GLY A 75 -4.68 -10.38 -0.43
C GLY A 75 -3.22 -10.33 -0.04
N ALA A 76 -2.49 -9.48 -0.73
CA ALA A 76 -1.10 -9.17 -0.43
C ALA A 76 -0.84 -7.68 -0.71
N GLY A 77 0.12 -7.11 0.00
CA GLY A 77 0.49 -5.73 -0.26
C GLY A 77 1.75 -5.27 0.47
N ILE A 78 2.25 -4.14 -0.01
CA ILE A 78 3.42 -3.45 0.51
C ILE A 78 3.14 -1.95 0.65
N LEU A 79 3.57 -1.38 1.76
CA LEU A 79 3.66 0.06 1.98
C LEU A 79 5.11 0.45 1.99
N VAL A 80 5.46 1.49 1.24
CA VAL A 80 6.82 2.03 1.13
C VAL A 80 6.78 3.56 1.17
N GLN A 81 7.94 4.19 1.37
CA GLN A 81 8.07 5.63 1.17
C GLN A 81 7.97 5.95 -0.33
N ILE A 82 7.49 7.16 -0.65
CA ILE A 82 7.47 7.63 -2.04
C ILE A 82 8.89 7.67 -2.61
N PRO A 83 9.18 6.90 -3.69
CA PRO A 83 10.46 6.90 -4.38
C PRO A 83 10.54 8.09 -5.34
N HIS A 84 11.13 9.20 -4.88
CA HIS A 84 11.12 10.47 -5.62
C HIS A 84 11.78 10.37 -7.00
N GLU A 85 12.95 9.75 -7.11
CA GLU A 85 13.69 9.65 -8.38
C GLU A 85 12.91 8.82 -9.41
N PHE A 86 12.28 7.72 -8.96
CA PHE A 86 11.38 6.95 -9.80
C PHE A 86 10.22 7.80 -10.33
N PHE A 87 9.48 8.49 -9.44
CA PHE A 87 8.36 9.33 -9.89
C PHE A 87 8.81 10.51 -10.75
N LYS A 88 9.99 11.08 -10.51
CA LYS A 88 10.55 12.14 -11.34
C LYS A 88 10.75 11.67 -12.77
N ARG A 89 11.38 10.52 -12.97
CA ARG A 89 11.58 9.92 -14.29
C ARG A 89 10.26 9.60 -14.99
N GLU A 90 9.32 8.95 -14.28
CA GLU A 90 8.02 8.60 -14.82
C GLU A 90 7.20 9.86 -15.22
N CYS A 91 7.26 10.90 -14.42
CA CYS A 91 6.60 12.17 -14.70
C CYS A 91 7.22 12.90 -15.89
N GLU A 92 8.53 12.86 -16.05
CA GLU A 92 9.22 13.43 -17.22
C GLU A 92 8.71 12.77 -18.52
N VAL A 93 8.54 11.45 -18.54
CA VAL A 93 7.97 10.72 -19.69
C VAL A 93 6.53 11.16 -19.99
N LEU A 94 5.75 11.47 -18.95
CA LEU A 94 4.35 11.89 -19.07
C LEU A 94 4.19 13.41 -19.32
N GLY A 95 5.28 14.17 -19.36
CA GLY A 95 5.23 15.63 -19.47
C GLY A 95 4.70 16.33 -18.21
N ILE A 96 4.75 15.67 -17.07
CA ILE A 96 4.33 16.20 -15.76
C ILE A 96 5.54 16.84 -15.08
N ASN A 97 5.44 18.12 -14.75
CA ASN A 97 6.48 18.80 -13.98
C ASN A 97 6.33 18.48 -12.49
N LEU A 98 7.13 17.54 -11.99
CA LEU A 98 7.07 17.06 -10.61
C LEU A 98 7.86 18.01 -9.68
N PRO A 99 7.25 18.58 -8.62
CA PRO A 99 7.96 19.37 -7.61
C PRO A 99 8.99 18.55 -6.82
N ALA A 100 9.76 19.22 -5.97
CA ALA A 100 10.72 18.59 -5.07
C ALA A 100 10.04 17.59 -4.11
N ALA A 101 10.82 16.63 -3.61
CA ALA A 101 10.35 15.65 -2.64
C ALA A 101 9.72 16.31 -1.41
N GLY A 102 8.51 15.87 -1.05
CA GLY A 102 7.71 16.44 0.05
C GLY A 102 6.80 17.62 -0.36
N GLU A 103 6.95 18.17 -1.56
CA GLU A 103 6.10 19.23 -2.10
C GLU A 103 4.95 18.68 -2.97
N TYR A 104 4.83 17.37 -3.07
CA TYR A 104 3.73 16.70 -3.75
C TYR A 104 3.30 15.45 -2.99
N GLY A 105 2.06 15.02 -3.23
CA GLY A 105 1.52 13.75 -2.74
C GLY A 105 1.20 12.83 -3.92
N VAL A 106 1.24 11.52 -3.64
CA VAL A 106 0.84 10.48 -4.60
C VAL A 106 -0.35 9.70 -4.04
N GLY A 107 -1.40 9.58 -4.84
CA GLY A 107 -2.55 8.75 -4.55
C GLY A 107 -2.54 7.48 -5.36
N MET A 108 -2.56 6.30 -4.73
CA MET A 108 -2.86 5.04 -5.40
C MET A 108 -4.38 4.86 -5.41
N VAL A 109 -4.97 4.82 -6.58
CA VAL A 109 -6.42 4.78 -6.79
C VAL A 109 -6.79 3.54 -7.59
N PHE A 110 -7.70 2.77 -7.06
CA PHE A 110 -8.45 1.75 -7.80
C PHE A 110 -9.63 2.44 -8.45
N ALA A 111 -9.71 2.38 -9.75
CA ALA A 111 -10.69 3.09 -10.55
C ALA A 111 -11.50 2.12 -11.42
N HIS A 112 -12.55 2.60 -12.01
CA HIS A 112 -13.44 1.78 -12.83
C HIS A 112 -12.72 1.28 -14.10
N LYS A 113 -12.97 0.04 -14.49
CA LYS A 113 -12.38 -0.57 -15.69
C LYS A 113 -12.81 0.11 -16.99
N TYR A 114 -14.05 0.61 -17.07
CA TYR A 114 -14.53 1.35 -18.24
C TYR A 114 -14.02 2.78 -18.22
N GLU A 115 -13.42 3.19 -19.32
CA GLU A 115 -12.73 4.48 -19.44
C GLU A 115 -13.65 5.68 -19.18
N SER A 116 -14.88 5.66 -19.69
CA SER A 116 -15.84 6.74 -19.50
C SER A 116 -16.15 6.99 -18.01
N LEU A 117 -16.40 5.92 -17.25
CA LEU A 117 -16.65 6.01 -15.81
C LEU A 117 -15.39 6.39 -15.04
N ARG A 118 -14.23 5.85 -15.44
CA ARG A 118 -12.94 6.23 -14.86
C ARG A 118 -12.63 7.71 -15.07
N ASN A 119 -12.92 8.25 -16.24
CA ASN A 119 -12.73 9.67 -16.52
C ASN A 119 -13.65 10.56 -15.69
N GLU A 120 -14.89 10.13 -15.43
CA GLU A 120 -15.79 10.84 -14.53
C GLU A 120 -15.30 10.77 -13.07
N GLN A 121 -14.78 9.62 -12.61
CA GLN A 121 -14.15 9.51 -11.29
C GLN A 121 -12.94 10.45 -11.16
N LYS A 122 -12.08 10.52 -12.20
CA LYS A 122 -10.96 11.46 -12.24
C LYS A 122 -11.42 12.90 -12.15
N ARG A 123 -12.42 13.30 -12.94
CA ARG A 123 -12.97 14.66 -12.97
C ARG A 123 -13.45 15.10 -11.59
N ILE A 124 -14.25 14.27 -10.93
CA ILE A 124 -14.76 14.56 -9.58
C ILE A 124 -13.61 14.66 -8.57
N PHE A 125 -12.63 13.78 -8.66
CA PHE A 125 -11.46 13.81 -7.78
C PHE A 125 -10.66 15.11 -7.97
N GLU A 126 -10.41 15.53 -9.20
CA GLU A 126 -9.71 16.77 -9.52
C GLU A 126 -10.44 18.00 -9.02
N GLU A 127 -11.77 18.04 -9.11
CA GLU A 127 -12.60 19.11 -8.53
C GLU A 127 -12.36 19.23 -7.02
N VAL A 128 -12.38 18.11 -6.30
CA VAL A 128 -12.09 18.09 -4.87
C VAL A 128 -10.69 18.61 -4.57
N VAL A 129 -9.68 18.22 -5.35
CA VAL A 129 -8.31 18.70 -5.17
C VAL A 129 -8.23 20.22 -5.29
N ARG A 130 -8.87 20.78 -6.33
CA ARG A 130 -8.88 22.23 -6.60
C ARG A 130 -9.66 23.00 -5.53
N GLU A 131 -10.81 22.50 -5.08
CA GLU A 131 -11.61 23.08 -4.00
C GLU A 131 -10.86 23.15 -2.68
N GLU A 132 -10.01 22.12 -2.39
CA GLU A 132 -9.15 22.11 -1.21
C GLU A 132 -7.87 22.97 -1.38
N GLY A 133 -7.77 23.73 -2.45
CA GLY A 133 -6.67 24.65 -2.71
C GLY A 133 -5.36 23.96 -3.11
N GLN A 134 -5.41 22.70 -3.57
CA GLN A 134 -4.24 21.97 -4.00
C GLN A 134 -4.16 21.90 -5.54
N VAL A 135 -3.00 21.51 -6.07
CA VAL A 135 -2.72 21.51 -7.50
C VAL A 135 -2.75 20.09 -8.05
N VAL A 136 -3.60 19.84 -9.06
CA VAL A 136 -3.53 18.57 -9.81
C VAL A 136 -2.35 18.65 -10.77
N LEU A 137 -1.33 17.82 -10.55
CA LEU A 137 -0.16 17.73 -11.42
C LEU A 137 -0.42 16.80 -12.62
N GLY A 138 -1.13 15.70 -12.38
CA GLY A 138 -1.50 14.78 -13.45
C GLY A 138 -1.86 13.38 -12.91
N TRP A 139 -2.08 12.48 -13.87
CA TRP A 139 -2.40 11.08 -13.63
C TRP A 139 -1.38 10.17 -14.32
N ARG A 140 -1.06 9.08 -13.66
CA ARG A 140 -0.23 8.00 -14.19
C ARG A 140 -1.00 6.69 -14.15
N GLU A 141 -0.99 5.93 -15.22
CA GLU A 141 -1.44 4.53 -15.19
C GLU A 141 -0.34 3.66 -14.57
N VAL A 142 -0.74 2.79 -13.65
CA VAL A 142 0.22 1.87 -13.02
C VAL A 142 0.42 0.67 -13.93
N PRO A 143 1.64 0.39 -14.39
CA PRO A 143 1.90 -0.77 -15.23
C PRO A 143 1.73 -2.05 -14.40
N VAL A 144 0.85 -2.94 -14.87
CA VAL A 144 0.54 -4.21 -14.19
C VAL A 144 0.57 -5.38 -15.17
N ASP A 145 1.09 -6.52 -14.70
CA ASP A 145 0.98 -7.81 -15.38
C ASP A 145 -0.03 -8.71 -14.66
N GLY A 146 -1.20 -8.86 -15.27
CA GLY A 146 -2.28 -9.70 -14.75
C GLY A 146 -2.25 -11.16 -15.17
N THR A 147 -1.22 -11.62 -15.88
CA THR A 147 -1.16 -12.97 -16.48
C THR A 147 -1.19 -14.10 -15.44
N LYS A 148 -0.68 -13.85 -14.25
CA LYS A 148 -0.64 -14.82 -13.15
C LYS A 148 -1.78 -14.66 -12.13
N VAL A 149 -2.68 -13.69 -12.34
CA VAL A 149 -3.80 -13.44 -11.42
C VAL A 149 -4.91 -14.45 -11.66
N GLY A 150 -5.44 -15.05 -10.59
CA GLY A 150 -6.52 -16.02 -10.68
C GLY A 150 -7.80 -15.43 -11.29
N LYS A 151 -8.61 -16.29 -11.88
CA LYS A 151 -9.78 -15.88 -12.67
C LYS A 151 -10.79 -15.06 -11.88
N GLU A 152 -11.02 -15.41 -10.61
CA GLU A 152 -11.96 -14.67 -9.75
C GLU A 152 -11.44 -13.26 -9.44
N ALA A 153 -10.17 -13.14 -9.05
CA ALA A 153 -9.54 -11.84 -8.79
C ALA A 153 -9.45 -10.99 -10.07
N ALA A 154 -9.14 -11.59 -11.21
CA ALA A 154 -9.06 -10.90 -12.50
C ALA A 154 -10.41 -10.35 -12.96
N ALA A 155 -11.50 -11.08 -12.73
CA ALA A 155 -12.87 -10.69 -13.13
C ALA A 155 -13.31 -9.38 -12.46
N ILE A 156 -12.90 -9.15 -11.20
CA ILE A 156 -13.24 -7.98 -10.39
C ILE A 156 -12.06 -7.02 -10.21
N ARG A 157 -11.03 -7.14 -11.04
CA ARG A 157 -9.84 -6.29 -10.96
C ARG A 157 -10.19 -4.85 -11.35
N PRO A 158 -9.92 -3.86 -10.48
CA PRO A 158 -10.05 -2.46 -10.81
C PRO A 158 -8.92 -2.01 -11.74
N TRP A 159 -9.06 -0.83 -12.32
CA TRP A 159 -7.99 -0.16 -13.05
C TRP A 159 -7.10 0.61 -12.06
N MET A 160 -5.80 0.37 -12.07
CA MET A 160 -4.86 0.99 -11.14
C MET A 160 -4.29 2.26 -11.75
N ILE A 161 -4.54 3.39 -11.09
CA ILE A 161 -4.01 4.70 -11.48
C ILE A 161 -3.43 5.44 -10.30
N GLN A 162 -2.56 6.37 -10.57
CA GLN A 162 -1.98 7.26 -9.57
C GLN A 162 -2.31 8.70 -9.91
N ILE A 163 -2.77 9.46 -8.90
CA ILE A 163 -2.89 10.90 -8.96
C ILE A 163 -1.67 11.56 -8.30
N LEU A 164 -1.10 12.55 -8.95
CA LEU A 164 -0.05 13.40 -8.40
C LEU A 164 -0.65 14.75 -8.05
N ILE A 165 -0.51 15.17 -6.80
CA ILE A 165 -1.08 16.39 -6.25
C ILE A 165 0.05 17.26 -5.74
N GLY A 166 0.22 18.45 -6.29
CA GLY A 166 1.14 19.44 -5.80
C GLY A 166 0.58 20.19 -4.60
N LYS A 167 1.46 20.62 -3.72
CA LYS A 167 1.15 21.45 -2.56
C LYS A 167 0.67 22.84 -3.02
N GLY A 168 -0.46 23.26 -2.52
CA GLY A 168 -1.02 24.58 -2.81
C GLY A 168 -0.28 25.71 -2.09
N PRO A 169 -0.43 26.95 -2.56
CA PRO A 169 0.31 28.10 -2.05
C PRO A 169 0.01 28.44 -0.59
N ASP A 170 -1.20 28.13 -0.12
CA ASP A 170 -1.64 28.45 1.25
C ASP A 170 -1.15 27.43 2.29
N VAL A 171 -0.53 26.33 1.86
CA VAL A 171 -0.03 25.28 2.75
C VAL A 171 1.42 25.54 3.12
N THR A 172 1.66 25.80 4.40
CA THR A 172 2.97 26.25 4.90
C THR A 172 3.93 25.13 5.31
N ASN A 173 3.40 23.95 5.65
CA ASN A 173 4.21 22.85 6.15
C ASN A 173 3.66 21.46 5.77
N ASN A 174 4.51 20.45 5.87
CA ASN A 174 4.18 19.08 5.43
C ASN A 174 3.08 18.41 6.28
N LYS A 175 2.90 18.77 7.55
CA LYS A 175 1.82 18.21 8.38
C LYS A 175 0.46 18.74 7.92
N GLU A 176 0.41 20.00 7.53
CA GLU A 176 -0.79 20.62 6.96
C GLU A 176 -1.11 20.02 5.59
N PHE A 177 -0.11 19.81 4.75
CA PHE A 177 -0.28 19.14 3.47
C PHE A 177 -0.84 17.72 3.63
N GLU A 178 -0.30 16.91 4.54
CA GLU A 178 -0.85 15.58 4.86
C GLU A 178 -2.32 15.63 5.30
N ARG A 179 -2.70 16.64 6.10
CA ARG A 179 -4.12 16.83 6.48
C ARG A 179 -4.99 17.19 5.28
N LYS A 180 -4.50 18.04 4.36
CA LYS A 180 -5.20 18.36 3.12
C LYS A 180 -5.39 17.11 2.24
N LEU A 181 -4.35 16.31 2.05
CA LEU A 181 -4.44 15.05 1.32
C LEU A 181 -5.45 14.07 1.96
N TYR A 182 -5.49 14.01 3.30
CA TYR A 182 -6.50 13.23 4.02
C TYR A 182 -7.92 13.73 3.75
N ILE A 183 -8.15 15.04 3.83
CA ILE A 183 -9.46 15.67 3.56
C ILE A 183 -9.89 15.40 2.12
N ILE A 184 -9.01 15.63 1.15
CA ILE A 184 -9.24 15.36 -0.27
C ILE A 184 -9.68 13.91 -0.48
N ARG A 185 -8.97 12.96 0.12
CA ARG A 185 -9.34 11.54 0.05
C ARG A 185 -10.76 11.30 0.54
N LYS A 186 -11.09 11.81 1.73
CA LYS A 186 -12.42 11.63 2.33
C LYS A 186 -13.53 12.30 1.54
N LEU A 187 -13.28 13.48 0.98
CA LEU A 187 -14.27 14.20 0.17
C LEU A 187 -14.47 13.51 -1.18
N ALA A 188 -13.40 13.05 -1.84
CA ALA A 188 -13.50 12.30 -3.08
C ALA A 188 -14.28 10.99 -2.89
N GLU A 189 -13.96 10.20 -1.86
CA GLU A 189 -14.74 9.02 -1.48
C GLU A 189 -16.23 9.37 -1.23
N LYS A 190 -16.49 10.45 -0.49
CA LYS A 190 -17.87 10.89 -0.16
C LYS A 190 -18.67 11.36 -1.39
N ARG A 191 -18.02 11.94 -2.39
CA ARG A 191 -18.68 12.40 -3.61
C ARG A 191 -18.91 11.31 -4.63
N ILE A 192 -17.93 10.41 -4.81
CA ILE A 192 -17.97 9.38 -5.85
C ILE A 192 -18.85 8.19 -5.43
N VAL A 193 -18.67 7.70 -4.21
CA VAL A 193 -19.35 6.48 -3.74
C VAL A 193 -20.88 6.56 -3.75
N PRO A 194 -21.55 7.69 -3.40
CA PRO A 194 -23.01 7.77 -3.40
C PRO A 194 -23.67 8.00 -4.76
N LEU A 195 -22.91 8.36 -5.81
CA LEU A 195 -23.50 8.84 -7.07
C LEU A 195 -24.25 7.77 -7.83
N SER A 196 -23.69 6.59 -8.01
CA SER A 196 -24.36 5.41 -8.52
C SER A 196 -23.57 4.15 -8.15
N LYS A 197 -24.23 2.99 -8.17
CA LYS A 197 -23.52 1.72 -7.98
C LYS A 197 -22.50 1.48 -9.10
N GLU A 198 -22.81 1.90 -10.32
CA GLU A 198 -21.90 1.76 -11.47
C GLU A 198 -20.67 2.64 -11.33
N LEU A 199 -20.85 3.93 -10.95
CA LEU A 199 -19.73 4.86 -10.80
C LEU A 199 -18.89 4.56 -9.55
N SER A 200 -19.49 4.07 -8.47
CA SER A 200 -18.81 3.73 -7.22
C SER A 200 -18.17 2.36 -7.22
N SER A 201 -18.60 1.47 -8.14
CA SER A 201 -18.00 0.16 -8.25
C SER A 201 -16.50 0.31 -8.51
N ASP A 202 -15.70 -0.49 -7.85
CA ASP A 202 -14.24 -0.52 -7.97
C ASP A 202 -13.51 0.75 -7.49
N PHE A 203 -14.21 1.86 -7.16
CA PHE A 203 -13.54 3.07 -6.70
C PHE A 203 -13.04 2.95 -5.25
N TYR A 204 -11.74 3.02 -5.10
CA TYR A 204 -11.11 2.99 -3.79
C TYR A 204 -9.76 3.71 -3.80
N ILE A 205 -9.50 4.53 -2.80
CA ILE A 205 -8.20 5.20 -2.65
C ILE A 205 -7.36 4.40 -1.66
N ALA A 206 -6.44 3.58 -2.17
CA ALA A 206 -5.59 2.71 -1.37
C ALA A 206 -4.64 3.51 -0.46
N SER A 207 -4.06 4.58 -0.98
CA SER A 207 -3.28 5.56 -0.24
C SER A 207 -3.33 6.93 -0.90
N LEU A 208 -3.16 8.00 -0.13
CA LEU A 208 -2.93 9.37 -0.61
C LEU A 208 -2.09 10.09 0.45
N SER A 209 -0.83 10.34 0.15
CA SER A 209 0.14 10.88 1.10
C SER A 209 1.31 11.53 0.36
N SER A 210 2.01 12.46 1.01
CA SER A 210 3.29 13.01 0.55
C SER A 210 4.50 12.20 1.02
N LYS A 211 4.27 11.12 1.80
CA LYS A 211 5.33 10.33 2.44
C LYS A 211 5.37 8.89 1.98
N THR A 212 4.22 8.24 1.86
CA THR A 212 4.10 6.80 1.63
C THR A 212 3.12 6.46 0.53
N ILE A 213 3.32 5.31 -0.08
CA ILE A 213 2.43 4.73 -1.08
C ILE A 213 2.18 3.26 -0.78
N VAL A 214 0.99 2.76 -1.11
CA VAL A 214 0.58 1.37 -0.90
C VAL A 214 0.30 0.70 -2.24
N TYR A 215 0.95 -0.42 -2.47
CA TYR A 215 0.65 -1.37 -3.55
C TYR A 215 0.03 -2.61 -2.93
N LYS A 216 -1.18 -2.98 -3.34
CA LYS A 216 -1.92 -4.11 -2.76
C LYS A 216 -2.98 -4.64 -3.72
N GLY A 217 -3.48 -5.85 -3.45
CA GLY A 217 -4.56 -6.42 -4.23
C GLY A 217 -5.00 -7.80 -3.77
N MET A 218 -5.98 -8.38 -4.45
CA MET A 218 -6.38 -9.78 -4.30
C MET A 218 -5.34 -10.70 -4.97
N LEU A 219 -4.17 -10.73 -4.37
CA LEU A 219 -2.98 -11.42 -4.88
C LEU A 219 -2.50 -12.40 -3.82
N THR A 220 -1.82 -13.44 -4.26
CA THR A 220 -0.98 -14.23 -3.37
C THR A 220 0.30 -13.47 -3.06
N PRO A 221 1.02 -13.78 -1.97
CA PRO A 221 2.30 -13.16 -1.64
C PRO A 221 3.30 -13.11 -2.80
N GLY A 222 3.45 -14.21 -3.53
CA GLY A 222 4.39 -14.31 -4.66
C GLY A 222 3.97 -13.52 -5.90
N GLN A 223 2.68 -13.24 -6.07
CA GLN A 223 2.17 -12.50 -7.23
C GLN A 223 2.41 -11.00 -7.14
N LEU A 224 2.57 -10.41 -5.95
CA LEU A 224 2.61 -8.95 -5.78
C LEU A 224 3.72 -8.29 -6.60
N ARG A 225 4.94 -8.87 -6.60
CA ARG A 225 6.09 -8.40 -7.37
C ARG A 225 5.84 -8.48 -8.87
N ASP A 226 5.33 -9.61 -9.32
CA ASP A 226 5.10 -9.87 -10.74
C ASP A 226 3.97 -9.00 -11.29
N PHE A 227 2.96 -8.76 -10.46
CA PHE A 227 1.79 -7.96 -10.84
C PHE A 227 2.10 -6.47 -10.98
N TYR A 228 2.80 -5.86 -10.02
CA TYR A 228 3.15 -4.44 -10.05
C TYR A 228 4.58 -4.26 -10.58
N LEU A 229 4.74 -3.92 -11.86
CA LEU A 229 6.04 -3.81 -12.51
C LEU A 229 6.93 -2.73 -11.88
N ASP A 230 6.33 -1.69 -11.30
CA ASP A 230 7.03 -0.66 -10.55
C ASP A 230 7.93 -1.22 -9.42
N LEU A 231 7.49 -2.30 -8.77
CA LEU A 231 8.20 -2.90 -7.63
C LEU A 231 9.51 -3.61 -8.03
N SER A 232 9.72 -3.84 -9.32
CA SER A 232 10.94 -4.44 -9.87
C SER A 232 11.92 -3.40 -10.42
N ASP A 233 11.54 -2.12 -10.44
CA ASP A 233 12.38 -1.03 -10.91
C ASP A 233 13.42 -0.64 -9.87
N LEU A 234 14.71 -0.57 -10.27
CA LEU A 234 15.82 -0.29 -9.35
C LEU A 234 15.79 1.13 -8.76
N ASP A 235 15.14 2.08 -9.43
CA ASP A 235 14.92 3.45 -8.91
C ASP A 235 13.77 3.52 -7.91
N PHE A 236 12.96 2.45 -7.83
CA PHE A 236 11.92 2.33 -6.83
C PHE A 236 12.53 2.01 -5.46
N THR A 237 12.92 3.06 -4.73
CA THR A 237 13.71 2.95 -3.50
C THR A 237 12.95 3.42 -2.27
N SER A 238 13.23 2.79 -1.12
CA SER A 238 12.66 3.17 0.18
C SER A 238 13.65 2.88 1.31
N ALA A 239 13.49 3.55 2.45
CA ALA A 239 14.18 3.18 3.69
C ALA A 239 13.30 2.33 4.62
N LEU A 240 12.02 2.17 4.27
CA LEU A 240 11.04 1.37 5.01
C LEU A 240 10.19 0.58 4.02
N ALA A 241 10.00 -0.70 4.27
CA ALA A 241 8.97 -1.52 3.64
C ALA A 241 8.15 -2.22 4.73
N MET A 242 6.82 -2.12 4.64
CA MET A 242 5.88 -2.79 5.52
C MET A 242 4.97 -3.67 4.66
N VAL A 243 4.89 -4.95 4.93
CA VAL A 243 4.16 -5.93 4.13
C VAL A 243 3.09 -6.63 4.95
N HIS A 244 2.06 -7.07 4.27
CA HIS A 244 1.03 -7.91 4.86
C HIS A 244 0.54 -8.94 3.84
N SER A 245 0.48 -10.19 4.29
CA SER A 245 -0.15 -11.30 3.60
C SER A 245 -1.51 -11.54 4.22
N ARG A 246 -2.58 -11.35 3.45
CA ARG A 246 -3.96 -11.58 3.86
C ARG A 246 -4.77 -10.31 4.15
N PHE A 247 -6.10 -10.45 4.22
CA PHE A 247 -7.07 -9.47 4.71
C PHE A 247 -7.68 -9.95 6.05
N SER A 248 -8.56 -9.16 6.65
CA SER A 248 -9.25 -9.55 7.90
C SER A 248 -10.11 -10.80 7.71
N THR A 249 -9.96 -11.79 8.58
CA THR A 249 -10.61 -13.11 8.52
C THR A 249 -12.13 -13.11 8.50
N ASN A 250 -12.76 -12.02 8.93
CA ASN A 250 -14.23 -11.90 9.03
C ASN A 250 -14.86 -11.11 7.88
N THR A 251 -14.14 -10.91 6.77
CA THR A 251 -14.65 -10.16 5.60
C THR A 251 -14.43 -10.94 4.32
N PHE A 252 -15.33 -10.76 3.35
CA PHE A 252 -15.11 -11.30 2.00
C PHE A 252 -13.90 -10.63 1.34
N PRO A 253 -13.04 -11.38 0.63
CA PRO A 253 -11.90 -10.82 -0.08
C PRO A 253 -12.32 -9.78 -1.11
N SER A 254 -11.53 -8.73 -1.23
CA SER A 254 -11.66 -7.77 -2.32
C SER A 254 -10.35 -6.99 -2.50
N TRP A 255 -10.14 -6.44 -3.71
CA TRP A 255 -8.97 -5.61 -4.00
C TRP A 255 -8.77 -4.48 -2.99
N ALA A 256 -9.86 -3.84 -2.57
CA ALA A 256 -9.85 -2.72 -1.62
C ALA A 256 -9.50 -3.15 -0.18
N ARG A 257 -9.89 -4.35 0.21
CA ARG A 257 -9.74 -4.85 1.59
C ARG A 257 -8.40 -5.50 1.87
N ALA A 258 -7.62 -5.86 0.86
CA ALA A 258 -6.24 -6.31 1.04
C ALA A 258 -5.44 -5.31 1.89
N HIS A 259 -4.54 -5.81 2.73
CA HIS A 259 -3.65 -4.98 3.53
C HIS A 259 -2.31 -4.75 2.81
N PRO A 260 -1.52 -3.72 3.18
CA PRO A 260 -1.75 -2.72 4.24
C PRO A 260 -2.87 -1.74 3.95
N ASN A 261 -3.48 -1.21 5.00
CA ASN A 261 -4.42 -0.10 4.91
C ASN A 261 -3.72 1.20 5.30
N ARG A 262 -3.22 1.94 4.30
CA ARG A 262 -2.54 3.24 4.47
C ARG A 262 -1.33 3.14 5.42
N PHE A 263 -1.50 3.47 6.69
CA PHE A 263 -0.46 3.43 7.72
C PHE A 263 -0.60 2.24 8.67
N LEU A 264 -1.55 1.34 8.43
CA LEU A 264 -1.92 0.30 9.36
C LEU A 264 -1.76 -1.09 8.73
N VAL A 265 -1.09 -1.97 9.46
CA VAL A 265 -1.02 -3.41 9.21
C VAL A 265 -1.42 -4.13 10.48
N HIS A 266 -2.44 -4.95 10.41
CA HIS A 266 -2.84 -5.86 11.49
C HIS A 266 -3.73 -6.98 10.95
N ASN A 267 -3.93 -7.99 11.78
CA ASN A 267 -4.88 -9.07 11.49
C ASN A 267 -6.34 -8.62 11.69
#